data_c3f98bb1e7996b0521ac60329cd89346
#
_entry.id   c3f98bb1e7996b0521ac60329cd89346
#
_cell.length_a   1.000
_cell.length_b   1.000
_cell.length_c   1.000
_cell.angle_alpha   90.00
_cell.angle_beta   90.00
_cell.angle_gamma   90.00
#
_symmetry.space_group_name_H-M   'P 1'
#
loop_
_entity.id
_entity.type
_entity.pdbx_description
1 polymer ?
#
loop_
_entity_poly.entity_id
_entity_poly.type
_entity_poly.pdbx_seq_one_letter_code
_entity_poly.pdbx_strand_id
1 'polypeptide(L)'
;MPDAALDTTPVPEPRVKPRIGGALAERWCLLAVAVGCGGFIAAVAPPHAVIVTLVVLLSTATCARLAVLEWRQPRLGLRTVVVAIGLVIASAVVIPPRGSNDVWSYAAYGRMVSVHHASPYNHVPADFDGDALYAQVSPVWRNRGSVYGPVFVGFAAAGTFLAGDSATATRLFFQMSMAAAVVIALALVWRRTRSTAALLWLGLHPLFGAALVNGGHIDALVGLAVLVSAMLAARRRGVAAGVVIGLATLIKLPAFLALVGVVAWGWKQRDRRLQFRAVATAGAIVAVGYLPFLPGAFRVLHGANQTVTPGSLWNVPAEWLVGNDAGRNLFPYVPPALTTMSYLSLALAGVLAVGLAWRTMGRRRPDQAIGAATASYTVAAEYTLPWYTAWALPVLADRRPSPLAWVVWTQSALLLAAWKLPLPAEGAVLYNAMMGLLTYLAPIAALVAFTVVGVLGTGRARASLDPKHNTGARRSASGHVGLVEDPPGRGRLESHRAEEETASSNS
;
A
#
# COMPACT_ATOMS: atom_id res chain seq x y z
N MET A 1 12.95 -39.87 -68.20
CA MET A 1 13.25 -39.93 -66.76
C MET A 1 12.54 -38.75 -66.08
N PRO A 2 11.48 -38.96 -65.28
CA PRO A 2 10.82 -37.88 -64.57
C PRO A 2 11.48 -37.64 -63.22
N ASP A 3 11.74 -36.37 -62.91
CA ASP A 3 12.30 -35.88 -61.64
C ASP A 3 11.38 -36.18 -60.46
N ALA A 4 11.92 -36.89 -59.50
CA ALA A 4 11.27 -37.11 -58.21
C ALA A 4 11.40 -35.82 -57.38
N ALA A 5 10.33 -35.07 -57.23
CA ALA A 5 10.24 -33.97 -56.28
C ALA A 5 10.33 -34.51 -54.85
N LEU A 6 11.37 -34.13 -54.12
CA LEU A 6 11.52 -34.38 -52.67
C LEU A 6 10.44 -33.66 -51.91
N ASP A 7 9.54 -34.41 -51.27
CA ASP A 7 8.53 -33.89 -50.32
C ASP A 7 9.22 -33.42 -49.06
N THR A 8 9.36 -32.10 -48.91
CA THR A 8 9.91 -31.44 -47.72
C THR A 8 8.78 -30.95 -46.79
N THR A 9 7.90 -31.86 -46.39
CA THR A 9 6.97 -31.55 -45.30
C THR A 9 7.76 -31.38 -44.00
N PRO A 10 7.70 -30.24 -43.30
CA PRO A 10 8.40 -30.07 -42.04
C PRO A 10 7.81 -31.00 -40.97
N VAL A 11 8.67 -31.86 -40.42
CA VAL A 11 8.31 -32.70 -39.28
C VAL A 11 7.90 -31.78 -38.12
N PRO A 12 6.69 -31.92 -37.54
CA PRO A 12 6.28 -31.10 -36.43
C PRO A 12 7.18 -31.36 -35.21
N GLU A 13 7.85 -30.32 -34.74
CA GLU A 13 8.64 -30.38 -33.51
C GLU A 13 7.77 -30.92 -32.36
N PRO A 14 8.29 -31.87 -31.57
CA PRO A 14 7.57 -32.42 -30.45
C PRO A 14 7.28 -31.30 -29.43
N ARG A 15 6.04 -30.88 -29.29
CA ARG A 15 5.59 -29.99 -28.22
C ARG A 15 5.89 -30.67 -26.89
N VAL A 16 7.01 -30.32 -26.26
CA VAL A 16 7.36 -30.75 -24.90
C VAL A 16 6.27 -30.23 -23.96
N LYS A 17 5.34 -31.08 -23.60
CA LYS A 17 4.35 -30.78 -22.56
C LYS A 17 5.13 -30.49 -21.27
N PRO A 18 4.96 -29.29 -20.64
CA PRO A 18 5.64 -29.00 -19.40
C PRO A 18 5.28 -30.07 -18.37
N ARG A 19 6.28 -30.69 -17.77
CA ARG A 19 6.10 -31.68 -16.71
C ARG A 19 5.32 -31.05 -15.58
N ILE A 20 4.10 -31.51 -15.34
CA ILE A 20 3.17 -30.96 -14.33
C ILE A 20 3.82 -30.90 -12.93
N GLY A 21 4.68 -31.89 -12.61
CA GLY A 21 5.43 -31.91 -11.35
C GLY A 21 6.45 -30.78 -11.19
N GLY A 22 7.17 -30.39 -12.26
CA GLY A 22 8.17 -29.32 -12.20
C GLY A 22 7.57 -27.93 -11.91
N ALA A 23 6.41 -27.63 -12.48
CA ALA A 23 5.74 -26.34 -12.27
C ALA A 23 5.16 -26.16 -10.84
N LEU A 24 4.84 -27.25 -10.15
CA LEU A 24 4.44 -27.19 -8.74
C LEU A 24 5.65 -27.09 -7.81
N ALA A 25 6.73 -27.84 -8.12
CA ALA A 25 7.99 -27.78 -7.38
C ALA A 25 8.58 -26.34 -7.42
N GLU A 26 8.57 -25.67 -8.58
CA GLU A 26 9.00 -24.27 -8.70
C GLU A 26 8.26 -23.37 -7.69
N ARG A 27 6.93 -23.52 -7.57
CA ARG A 27 6.13 -22.72 -6.63
C ARG A 27 6.47 -22.97 -5.16
N TRP A 28 6.71 -24.21 -4.80
CA TRP A 28 7.13 -24.55 -3.43
C TRP A 28 8.52 -24.00 -3.10
N CYS A 29 9.46 -24.08 -4.04
CA CYS A 29 10.78 -23.46 -3.86
C CYS A 29 10.68 -21.94 -3.70
N LEU A 30 9.92 -21.26 -4.56
CA LEU A 30 9.71 -19.83 -4.47
C LEU A 30 9.03 -19.44 -3.15
N LEU A 31 8.04 -20.22 -2.72
CA LEU A 31 7.34 -19.97 -1.45
C LEU A 31 8.29 -20.11 -0.26
N ALA A 32 9.10 -21.16 -0.23
CA ALA A 32 10.09 -21.38 0.83
C ALA A 32 11.14 -20.25 0.86
N VAL A 33 11.62 -19.79 -0.30
CA VAL A 33 12.55 -18.65 -0.41
C VAL A 33 11.88 -17.37 0.10
N ALA A 34 10.65 -17.10 -0.30
CA ALA A 34 9.94 -15.88 0.14
C ALA A 34 9.72 -15.85 1.66
N VAL A 35 9.32 -16.99 2.26
CA VAL A 35 9.14 -17.12 3.71
C VAL A 35 10.48 -17.01 4.45
N GLY A 36 11.52 -17.70 3.98
CA GLY A 36 12.87 -17.65 4.55
C GLY A 36 13.46 -16.24 4.49
N CYS A 37 13.36 -15.56 3.35
CA CYS A 37 13.79 -14.16 3.21
C CYS A 37 13.04 -13.22 4.15
N GLY A 38 11.70 -13.39 4.28
CA GLY A 38 10.89 -12.57 5.18
C GLY A 38 11.34 -12.68 6.64
N GLY A 39 11.58 -13.89 7.12
CA GLY A 39 12.14 -14.14 8.46
C GLY A 39 13.56 -13.58 8.62
N PHE A 40 14.42 -13.76 7.62
CA PHE A 40 15.79 -13.24 7.64
C PHE A 40 15.84 -11.71 7.73
N ILE A 41 15.04 -10.99 6.89
CA ILE A 41 14.98 -9.51 6.90
C ILE A 41 14.54 -8.97 8.27
N ALA A 42 13.63 -9.69 8.95
CA ALA A 42 13.19 -9.33 10.29
C ALA A 42 14.27 -9.59 11.35
N ALA A 43 15.10 -10.64 11.17
CA ALA A 43 16.04 -11.11 12.19
C ALA A 43 17.40 -10.41 12.16
N VAL A 44 17.85 -9.91 11.00
CA VAL A 44 19.24 -9.45 10.82
C VAL A 44 19.42 -7.99 11.23
N ALA A 45 20.43 -7.76 12.05
CA ALA A 45 20.82 -6.43 12.56
C ALA A 45 21.71 -5.66 11.56
N PRO A 46 21.90 -4.33 11.76
CA PRO A 46 22.49 -3.38 10.81
C PRO A 46 23.87 -3.68 10.20
N PRO A 47 24.86 -4.38 10.80
CA PRO A 47 26.18 -4.46 10.18
C PRO A 47 26.20 -5.20 8.84
N HIS A 48 25.11 -5.89 8.47
CA HIS A 48 25.03 -6.66 7.21
C HIS A 48 24.09 -6.02 6.16
N ALA A 49 24.08 -4.72 6.09
CA ALA A 49 23.11 -3.96 5.29
C ALA A 49 23.08 -4.34 3.81
N VAL A 50 24.23 -4.53 3.16
CA VAL A 50 24.28 -4.97 1.76
C VAL A 50 23.57 -6.31 1.58
N ILE A 51 23.84 -7.28 2.47
CA ILE A 51 23.20 -8.59 2.42
C ILE A 51 21.68 -8.46 2.63
N VAL A 52 21.25 -7.66 3.62
CA VAL A 52 19.82 -7.45 3.87
C VAL A 52 19.16 -6.80 2.66
N THR A 53 19.79 -5.81 2.03
CA THR A 53 19.28 -5.16 0.83
C THR A 53 19.15 -6.15 -0.33
N LEU A 54 20.15 -6.99 -0.57
CA LEU A 54 20.08 -8.03 -1.60
C LEU A 54 18.96 -9.05 -1.29
N VAL A 55 18.78 -9.42 -0.04
CA VAL A 55 17.70 -10.33 0.38
C VAL A 55 16.33 -9.67 0.22
N VAL A 56 16.18 -8.36 0.46
CA VAL A 56 14.95 -7.61 0.15
C VAL A 56 14.63 -7.67 -1.34
N LEU A 57 15.61 -7.44 -2.20
CA LEU A 57 15.43 -7.52 -3.65
C LEU A 57 15.10 -8.94 -4.11
N LEU A 58 15.79 -9.95 -3.59
CA LEU A 58 15.52 -11.37 -3.87
C LEU A 58 14.11 -11.76 -3.42
N SER A 59 13.71 -11.42 -2.20
CA SER A 59 12.37 -11.65 -1.66
C SER A 59 11.31 -11.03 -2.58
N THR A 60 11.54 -9.78 -3.00
CA THR A 60 10.64 -9.05 -3.88
C THR A 60 10.50 -9.74 -5.24
N ALA A 61 11.62 -10.09 -5.89
CA ALA A 61 11.60 -10.80 -7.18
C ALA A 61 10.89 -12.16 -7.08
N THR A 62 11.14 -12.89 -5.99
CA THR A 62 10.52 -14.18 -5.70
C THR A 62 9.01 -14.05 -5.51
N CYS A 63 8.55 -13.06 -4.74
CA CYS A 63 7.13 -12.76 -4.54
C CYS A 63 6.45 -12.38 -5.86
N ALA A 64 7.09 -11.52 -6.67
CA ALA A 64 6.57 -11.14 -7.99
C ALA A 64 6.40 -12.35 -8.90
N ARG A 65 7.44 -13.19 -9.00
CA ARG A 65 7.41 -14.42 -9.81
C ARG A 65 6.31 -15.37 -9.35
N LEU A 66 6.22 -15.63 -8.06
CA LEU A 66 5.22 -16.50 -7.47
C LEU A 66 3.79 -15.99 -7.73
N ALA A 67 3.54 -14.71 -7.51
CA ALA A 67 2.24 -14.10 -7.78
C ALA A 67 1.86 -14.17 -9.26
N VAL A 68 2.81 -13.91 -10.18
CA VAL A 68 2.58 -14.02 -11.64
C VAL A 68 2.26 -15.46 -12.05
N LEU A 69 2.95 -16.45 -11.50
CA LEU A 69 2.66 -17.86 -11.76
C LEU A 69 1.26 -18.24 -11.28
N GLU A 70 0.87 -17.79 -10.10
CA GLU A 70 -0.46 -18.05 -9.54
C GLU A 70 -1.58 -17.28 -10.27
N TRP A 71 -1.32 -16.08 -10.84
CA TRP A 71 -2.28 -15.41 -11.70
C TRP A 71 -2.49 -16.13 -13.04
N ARG A 72 -1.44 -16.73 -13.57
CA ARG A 72 -1.53 -17.48 -14.84
C ARG A 72 -2.24 -18.81 -14.65
N GLN A 73 -1.86 -19.55 -13.61
CA GLN A 73 -2.38 -20.89 -13.30
C GLN A 73 -2.39 -21.07 -11.76
N PRO A 74 -3.52 -20.83 -11.08
CA PRO A 74 -3.63 -21.07 -9.65
C PRO A 74 -3.39 -22.57 -9.32
N ARG A 75 -2.41 -22.85 -8.46
CA ARG A 75 -2.06 -24.22 -8.02
C ARG A 75 -1.90 -24.33 -6.51
N LEU A 76 -1.59 -23.21 -5.84
CA LEU A 76 -1.46 -23.18 -4.39
C LEU A 76 -2.84 -23.04 -3.74
N GLY A 77 -3.15 -23.93 -2.82
CA GLY A 77 -4.36 -23.86 -2.04
C GLY A 77 -4.34 -22.67 -1.06
N LEU A 78 -5.52 -22.17 -0.72
CA LEU A 78 -5.66 -21.05 0.24
C LEU A 78 -4.96 -21.35 1.57
N ARG A 79 -5.09 -22.59 2.10
CA ARG A 79 -4.46 -22.99 3.37
C ARG A 79 -2.94 -22.83 3.31
N THR A 80 -2.29 -23.27 2.23
CA THR A 80 -0.84 -23.13 2.02
C THR A 80 -0.42 -21.67 2.04
N VAL A 81 -1.15 -20.81 1.31
CA VAL A 81 -0.87 -19.36 1.24
C VAL A 81 -1.03 -18.70 2.60
N VAL A 82 -2.11 -19.01 3.32
CA VAL A 82 -2.37 -18.47 4.67
C VAL A 82 -1.30 -18.92 5.67
N VAL A 83 -0.88 -20.18 5.63
CA VAL A 83 0.19 -20.70 6.50
C VAL A 83 1.51 -19.99 6.19
N ALA A 84 1.88 -19.86 4.92
CA ALA A 84 3.12 -19.17 4.54
C ALA A 84 3.16 -17.71 5.01
N ILE A 85 2.09 -16.96 4.77
CA ILE A 85 1.97 -15.58 5.25
C ILE A 85 1.96 -15.54 6.79
N GLY A 86 1.25 -16.46 7.42
CA GLY A 86 1.19 -16.60 8.87
C GLY A 86 2.55 -16.82 9.51
N LEU A 87 3.41 -17.65 8.89
CA LEU A 87 4.79 -17.87 9.35
C LEU A 87 5.63 -16.60 9.28
N VAL A 88 5.52 -15.82 8.19
CA VAL A 88 6.22 -14.52 8.06
C VAL A 88 5.74 -13.53 9.12
N ILE A 89 4.43 -13.42 9.33
CA ILE A 89 3.86 -12.51 10.35
C ILE A 89 4.25 -12.96 11.76
N ALA A 90 4.16 -14.25 12.07
CA ALA A 90 4.52 -14.79 13.38
C ALA A 90 6.01 -14.55 13.70
N SER A 91 6.91 -14.83 12.73
CA SER A 91 8.34 -14.53 12.90
C SER A 91 8.59 -13.04 13.14
N ALA A 92 7.87 -12.16 12.42
CA ALA A 92 7.99 -10.72 12.56
C ALA A 92 7.52 -10.20 13.93
N VAL A 93 6.54 -10.85 14.57
CA VAL A 93 6.08 -10.52 15.94
C VAL A 93 7.04 -11.05 16.99
N VAL A 94 7.52 -12.29 16.83
CA VAL A 94 8.41 -12.93 17.82
C VAL A 94 9.75 -12.20 17.91
N ILE A 95 10.30 -11.81 16.77
CA ILE A 95 11.60 -11.15 16.67
C ILE A 95 11.46 -9.69 17.15
N PRO A 96 12.33 -9.21 18.08
CA PRO A 96 12.36 -7.80 18.45
C PRO A 96 12.57 -6.88 17.25
N PRO A 97 12.06 -5.62 17.28
CA PRO A 97 12.28 -4.66 16.20
C PRO A 97 13.77 -4.41 15.99
N ARG A 98 14.28 -4.65 14.77
CA ARG A 98 15.69 -4.45 14.45
C ARG A 98 15.93 -3.45 13.31
N GLY A 99 14.90 -3.12 12.57
CA GLY A 99 14.99 -2.23 11.41
C GLY A 99 14.51 -0.81 11.64
N SER A 100 13.86 -0.54 12.78
CA SER A 100 13.36 0.77 13.17
C SER A 100 13.20 0.84 14.68
N ASN A 101 13.42 2.02 15.25
CA ASN A 101 13.20 2.33 16.65
C ASN A 101 11.87 3.09 16.89
N ASP A 102 10.98 3.15 15.91
CA ASP A 102 9.74 3.95 16.00
C ASP A 102 8.82 3.46 17.11
N VAL A 103 8.79 2.14 17.38
CA VAL A 103 8.04 1.57 18.51
C VAL A 103 8.36 2.27 19.83
N TRP A 104 9.64 2.61 20.06
CA TRP A 104 10.07 3.26 21.29
C TRP A 104 9.68 4.73 21.34
N SER A 105 9.65 5.41 20.19
CA SER A 105 9.11 6.77 20.10
C SER A 105 7.60 6.77 20.36
N TYR A 106 6.88 5.78 19.81
CA TYR A 106 5.44 5.59 20.08
C TYR A 106 5.18 5.34 21.57
N ALA A 107 5.99 4.47 22.18
CA ALA A 107 5.92 4.19 23.61
C ALA A 107 6.16 5.46 24.45
N ALA A 108 7.19 6.25 24.11
CA ALA A 108 7.48 7.49 24.82
C ALA A 108 6.27 8.46 24.76
N TYR A 109 5.70 8.70 23.57
CA TYR A 109 4.52 9.56 23.46
C TYR A 109 3.31 9.01 24.21
N GLY A 110 3.12 7.69 24.21
CA GLY A 110 2.09 7.02 25.00
C GLY A 110 2.29 7.21 26.49
N ARG A 111 3.51 7.00 27.01
CA ARG A 111 3.87 7.13 28.44
C ARG A 111 3.82 8.57 28.93
N MET A 112 4.14 9.54 28.06
CA MET A 112 3.94 10.95 28.42
C MET A 112 2.49 11.21 28.83
N VAL A 113 1.51 10.57 28.18
CA VAL A 113 0.09 10.69 28.55
C VAL A 113 -0.27 9.77 29.72
N SER A 114 0.07 8.47 29.66
CA SER A 114 -0.41 7.45 30.59
C SER A 114 0.30 7.45 31.94
N VAL A 115 1.56 7.89 31.99
CA VAL A 115 2.41 7.86 33.19
C VAL A 115 2.68 9.28 33.71
N HIS A 116 3.05 10.18 32.79
CA HIS A 116 3.48 11.53 33.17
C HIS A 116 2.37 12.58 33.07
N HIS A 117 1.15 12.21 32.60
CA HIS A 117 -0.01 13.09 32.43
C HIS A 117 0.30 14.37 31.63
N ALA A 118 1.24 14.26 30.69
CA ALA A 118 1.75 15.35 29.88
C ALA A 118 1.34 15.21 28.41
N SER A 119 1.13 16.34 27.72
CA SER A 119 0.79 16.34 26.31
C SER A 119 2.05 16.19 25.44
N PRO A 120 2.15 15.17 24.56
CA PRO A 120 3.29 15.00 23.68
C PRO A 120 3.36 16.04 22.55
N TYR A 121 2.42 16.98 22.52
CA TYR A 121 2.45 18.14 21.62
C TYR A 121 3.10 19.38 22.26
N ASN A 122 3.28 19.37 23.59
CA ASN A 122 3.87 20.47 24.32
C ASN A 122 5.18 20.07 25.03
N HIS A 123 5.42 18.79 25.16
CA HIS A 123 6.59 18.20 25.79
C HIS A 123 7.31 17.25 24.82
N VAL A 124 8.54 16.92 25.16
CA VAL A 124 9.39 15.97 24.42
C VAL A 124 9.83 14.82 25.32
N PRO A 125 10.22 13.66 24.77
CA PRO A 125 10.70 12.53 25.61
C PRO A 125 11.84 12.91 26.55
N ALA A 126 12.72 13.85 26.18
CA ALA A 126 13.83 14.30 27.01
C ALA A 126 13.40 15.04 28.28
N ASP A 127 12.18 15.55 28.36
CA ASP A 127 11.63 16.14 29.59
C ASP A 127 11.36 15.08 30.67
N PHE A 128 11.43 13.79 30.30
CA PHE A 128 11.16 12.62 31.13
C PHE A 128 12.28 11.58 31.01
N ASP A 129 13.53 12.00 31.13
CA ASP A 129 14.72 11.17 30.94
C ASP A 129 14.86 10.04 31.97
N GLY A 130 14.21 10.18 33.15
CA GLY A 130 14.06 9.14 34.15
C GLY A 130 13.00 8.07 33.86
N ASP A 131 12.28 8.15 32.72
CA ASP A 131 11.27 7.15 32.37
C ASP A 131 11.91 5.77 32.07
N ALA A 132 11.26 4.69 32.52
CA ALA A 132 11.76 3.31 32.42
C ALA A 132 12.10 2.89 30.98
N LEU A 133 11.44 3.45 29.96
CA LEU A 133 11.68 3.12 28.56
C LEU A 133 12.49 4.19 27.80
N TYR A 134 12.91 5.27 28.47
CA TYR A 134 13.61 6.37 27.81
C TYR A 134 14.90 5.94 27.09
N ALA A 135 15.66 5.03 27.68
CA ALA A 135 16.89 4.51 27.09
C ALA A 135 16.68 3.85 25.71
N GLN A 136 15.48 3.34 25.44
CA GLN A 136 15.11 2.72 24.16
C GLN A 136 14.82 3.75 23.06
N VAL A 137 14.47 5.00 23.44
CA VAL A 137 14.12 6.04 22.50
C VAL A 137 15.35 6.47 21.70
N SER A 138 15.24 6.43 20.37
CA SER A 138 16.31 6.91 19.50
C SER A 138 16.67 8.36 19.81
N PRO A 139 17.97 8.72 19.89
CA PRO A 139 18.42 10.09 20.15
C PRO A 139 17.76 11.15 19.27
N VAL A 140 17.48 10.78 18.00
CA VAL A 140 16.80 11.65 17.01
C VAL A 140 15.40 12.10 17.47
N TRP A 141 14.70 11.27 18.25
CA TRP A 141 13.33 11.53 18.68
C TRP A 141 13.22 12.06 20.12
N ARG A 142 14.30 12.05 20.89
CA ARG A 142 14.30 12.49 22.30
C ARG A 142 13.87 13.95 22.46
N ASN A 143 14.25 14.80 21.51
CA ASN A 143 13.97 16.24 21.56
C ASN A 143 12.84 16.65 20.59
N ARG A 144 11.94 15.72 20.24
CA ARG A 144 10.85 16.00 19.31
C ARG A 144 9.49 15.60 19.90
N GLY A 145 8.52 16.51 19.81
CA GLY A 145 7.12 16.19 20.13
C GLY A 145 6.50 15.25 19.12
N SER A 146 5.31 14.76 19.43
CA SER A 146 4.60 13.78 18.59
C SER A 146 4.10 14.41 17.30
N VAL A 147 4.56 13.90 16.16
CA VAL A 147 4.05 14.21 14.80
C VAL A 147 2.78 13.44 14.46
N TYR A 148 2.35 12.54 15.32
CA TYR A 148 1.18 11.71 15.14
C TYR A 148 -0.07 12.38 15.71
N GLY A 149 -1.23 12.06 15.13
CA GLY A 149 -2.49 12.62 15.56
C GLY A 149 -3.01 12.05 16.88
N PRO A 150 -4.03 12.71 17.48
CA PRO A 150 -4.50 12.40 18.83
C PRO A 150 -5.09 10.99 18.98
N VAL A 151 -5.69 10.41 17.95
CA VAL A 151 -6.18 9.01 18.00
C VAL A 151 -5.02 8.04 18.17
N PHE A 152 -3.90 8.29 17.47
CA PHE A 152 -2.72 7.46 17.67
C PHE A 152 -2.09 7.66 19.05
N VAL A 153 -2.00 8.89 19.53
CA VAL A 153 -1.47 9.18 20.88
C VAL A 153 -2.30 8.46 21.95
N GLY A 154 -3.64 8.49 21.83
CA GLY A 154 -4.53 7.75 22.73
C GLY A 154 -4.34 6.22 22.63
N PHE A 155 -4.17 5.70 21.42
CA PHE A 155 -3.85 4.28 21.21
C PHE A 155 -2.51 3.89 21.85
N ALA A 156 -1.48 4.71 21.69
CA ALA A 156 -0.17 4.49 22.30
C ALA A 156 -0.23 4.57 23.84
N ALA A 157 -0.98 5.54 24.37
CA ALA A 157 -1.20 5.68 25.81
C ALA A 157 -1.90 4.45 26.40
N ALA A 158 -2.96 3.94 25.75
CA ALA A 158 -3.62 2.72 26.17
C ALA A 158 -2.67 1.51 26.15
N GLY A 159 -1.86 1.39 25.10
CA GLY A 159 -0.89 0.30 24.98
C GLY A 159 0.19 0.32 26.05
N THR A 160 0.74 1.50 26.35
CA THR A 160 1.78 1.65 27.37
C THR A 160 1.20 1.55 28.79
N PHE A 161 -0.03 1.97 29.02
CA PHE A 161 -0.74 1.72 30.26
C PHE A 161 -0.88 0.22 30.56
N LEU A 162 -1.29 -0.56 29.55
CA LEU A 162 -1.42 -2.02 29.68
C LEU A 162 -0.08 -2.75 29.83
N ALA A 163 0.97 -2.24 29.19
CA ALA A 163 2.30 -2.84 29.21
C ALA A 163 3.11 -2.49 30.46
N GLY A 164 2.77 -1.41 31.16
CA GLY A 164 3.54 -0.87 32.28
C GLY A 164 4.98 -0.53 31.87
N ASP A 165 5.95 -0.90 32.70
CA ASP A 165 7.37 -0.65 32.44
C ASP A 165 8.05 -1.75 31.62
N SER A 166 7.30 -2.75 31.14
CA SER A 166 7.84 -3.86 30.38
C SER A 166 8.12 -3.48 28.93
N ALA A 167 9.37 -3.37 28.54
CA ALA A 167 9.79 -3.15 27.15
C ALA A 167 9.27 -4.28 26.22
N THR A 168 9.27 -5.52 26.69
CA THR A 168 8.77 -6.66 25.91
C THR A 168 7.26 -6.57 25.69
N ALA A 169 6.47 -6.27 26.72
CA ALA A 169 5.02 -6.12 26.58
C ALA A 169 4.69 -4.93 25.65
N THR A 170 5.40 -3.81 25.80
CA THR A 170 5.24 -2.62 24.97
C THR A 170 5.49 -2.93 23.48
N ARG A 171 6.63 -3.54 23.15
CA ARG A 171 6.89 -3.87 21.73
C ARG A 171 5.87 -4.87 21.18
N LEU A 172 5.50 -5.89 21.97
CA LEU A 172 4.51 -6.88 21.54
C LEU A 172 3.14 -6.24 21.30
N PHE A 173 2.72 -5.28 22.13
CA PHE A 173 1.47 -4.55 21.90
C PHE A 173 1.46 -3.91 20.52
N PHE A 174 2.50 -3.15 20.15
CA PHE A 174 2.56 -2.50 18.83
C PHE A 174 2.70 -3.52 17.71
N GLN A 175 3.62 -4.49 17.80
CA GLN A 175 3.82 -5.49 16.76
C GLN A 175 2.56 -6.34 16.52
N MET A 176 1.89 -6.80 17.57
CA MET A 176 0.64 -7.58 17.43
C MET A 176 -0.51 -6.74 16.88
N SER A 177 -0.62 -5.47 17.27
CA SER A 177 -1.62 -4.57 16.70
C SER A 177 -1.42 -4.34 15.21
N MET A 178 -0.17 -4.18 14.77
CA MET A 178 0.13 -4.06 13.33
C MET A 178 -0.07 -5.38 12.59
N ALA A 179 0.28 -6.50 13.21
CA ALA A 179 -0.02 -7.83 12.66
C ALA A 179 -1.52 -8.04 12.47
N ALA A 180 -2.34 -7.66 13.46
CA ALA A 180 -3.80 -7.72 13.35
C ALA A 180 -4.31 -6.84 12.21
N ALA A 181 -3.81 -5.61 12.08
CA ALA A 181 -4.19 -4.71 10.98
C ALA A 181 -3.84 -5.30 9.60
N VAL A 182 -2.65 -5.89 9.45
CA VAL A 182 -2.21 -6.57 8.22
C VAL A 182 -3.09 -7.78 7.92
N VAL A 183 -3.37 -8.64 8.91
CA VAL A 183 -4.22 -9.82 8.73
C VAL A 183 -5.64 -9.42 8.34
N ILE A 184 -6.22 -8.40 8.98
CA ILE A 184 -7.54 -7.90 8.61
C ILE A 184 -7.53 -7.34 7.18
N ALA A 185 -6.51 -6.57 6.79
CA ALA A 185 -6.38 -6.05 5.43
C ALA A 185 -6.29 -7.18 4.40
N LEU A 186 -5.49 -8.22 4.66
CA LEU A 186 -5.38 -9.41 3.81
C LEU A 186 -6.72 -10.19 3.72
N ALA A 187 -7.43 -10.35 4.84
CA ALA A 187 -8.75 -10.98 4.86
C ALA A 187 -9.76 -10.18 4.02
N LEU A 188 -9.74 -8.85 4.09
CA LEU A 188 -10.60 -7.98 3.26
C LEU A 188 -10.22 -8.06 1.78
N VAL A 189 -8.93 -8.10 1.46
CA VAL A 189 -8.44 -8.33 0.08
C VAL A 189 -8.90 -9.70 -0.41
N TRP A 190 -8.77 -10.76 0.38
CA TRP A 190 -9.30 -12.07 0.03
C TRP A 190 -10.81 -12.06 -0.21
N ARG A 191 -11.59 -11.46 0.71
CA ARG A 191 -13.06 -11.37 0.55
C ARG A 191 -13.45 -10.64 -0.73
N ARG A 192 -12.67 -9.65 -1.14
CA ARG A 192 -12.90 -8.84 -2.35
C ARG A 192 -12.48 -9.56 -3.63
N THR A 193 -11.34 -10.23 -3.62
CA THR A 193 -10.68 -10.75 -4.83
C THR A 193 -10.87 -12.25 -5.04
N ARG A 194 -10.97 -13.03 -3.97
CA ARG A 194 -10.93 -14.50 -3.98
C ARG A 194 -9.72 -15.05 -4.73
N SER A 195 -8.58 -14.36 -4.65
CA SER A 195 -7.35 -14.69 -5.37
C SER A 195 -6.20 -14.97 -4.42
N THR A 196 -5.67 -16.19 -4.45
CA THR A 196 -4.45 -16.59 -3.73
C THR A 196 -3.25 -15.79 -4.22
N ALA A 197 -3.17 -15.51 -5.51
CA ALA A 197 -2.12 -14.68 -6.09
C ALA A 197 -2.13 -13.23 -5.54
N ALA A 198 -3.31 -12.64 -5.32
CA ALA A 198 -3.41 -11.30 -4.70
C ALA A 198 -2.94 -11.32 -3.25
N LEU A 199 -3.22 -12.41 -2.51
CA LEU A 199 -2.71 -12.58 -1.14
C LEU A 199 -1.18 -12.73 -1.13
N LEU A 200 -0.62 -13.54 -2.02
CA LEU A 200 0.83 -13.72 -2.13
C LEU A 200 1.53 -12.42 -2.50
N TRP A 201 0.99 -11.70 -3.51
CA TRP A 201 1.52 -10.41 -3.97
C TRP A 201 1.60 -9.38 -2.85
N LEU A 202 0.59 -9.33 -1.98
CA LEU A 202 0.54 -8.39 -0.87
C LEU A 202 1.23 -8.94 0.38
N GLY A 203 0.84 -10.13 0.84
CA GLY A 203 1.20 -10.65 2.16
C GLY A 203 2.63 -11.17 2.28
N LEU A 204 3.27 -11.60 1.18
CA LEU A 204 4.68 -11.99 1.16
C LEU A 204 5.62 -10.86 0.74
N HIS A 205 5.09 -9.69 0.35
CA HIS A 205 5.95 -8.54 0.11
C HIS A 205 6.70 -8.18 1.40
N PRO A 206 8.04 -8.00 1.36
CA PRO A 206 8.85 -7.82 2.57
C PRO A 206 8.45 -6.62 3.43
N LEU A 207 7.78 -5.62 2.85
CA LEU A 207 7.20 -4.50 3.58
C LEU A 207 6.31 -4.95 4.73
N PHE A 208 5.41 -5.93 4.48
CA PHE A 208 4.34 -6.27 5.43
C PHE A 208 4.88 -6.99 6.66
N GLY A 209 5.77 -7.96 6.49
CA GLY A 209 6.42 -8.64 7.61
C GLY A 209 7.49 -7.77 8.29
N ALA A 210 8.49 -7.34 7.51
CA ALA A 210 9.70 -6.76 8.07
C ALA A 210 9.56 -5.29 8.51
N ALA A 211 8.78 -4.47 7.79
CA ALA A 211 8.59 -3.09 8.18
C ALA A 211 7.33 -2.91 9.03
N LEU A 212 6.15 -3.28 8.52
CA LEU A 212 4.90 -2.99 9.21
C LEU A 212 4.76 -3.76 10.51
N VAL A 213 5.00 -5.08 10.48
CA VAL A 213 4.80 -5.92 11.68
C VAL A 213 6.02 -5.88 12.59
N ASN A 214 7.21 -6.25 12.11
CA ASN A 214 8.41 -6.27 12.95
C ASN A 214 8.79 -4.86 13.43
N GLY A 215 8.78 -3.86 12.53
CA GLY A 215 9.02 -2.46 12.89
C GLY A 215 7.88 -1.80 13.66
N GLY A 216 6.73 -2.44 13.79
CA GLY A 216 5.57 -1.90 14.50
C GLY A 216 4.98 -0.63 13.88
N HIS A 217 5.17 -0.40 12.56
CA HIS A 217 4.77 0.87 11.94
C HIS A 217 3.25 1.00 11.82
N ILE A 218 2.71 2.07 12.41
CA ILE A 218 1.27 2.41 12.43
C ILE A 218 0.65 2.57 11.05
N ASP A 219 1.47 2.65 10.04
CA ASP A 219 1.06 2.73 8.62
C ASP A 219 0.22 1.52 8.19
N ALA A 220 0.33 0.39 8.89
CA ALA A 220 -0.57 -0.74 8.73
C ALA A 220 -2.03 -0.38 9.07
N LEU A 221 -2.26 0.39 10.14
CA LEU A 221 -3.59 0.87 10.53
C LEU A 221 -4.13 1.86 9.49
N VAL A 222 -3.29 2.77 9.00
CA VAL A 222 -3.66 3.73 7.96
C VAL A 222 -4.03 2.99 6.67
N GLY A 223 -3.22 2.03 6.23
CA GLY A 223 -3.49 1.23 5.03
C GLY A 223 -4.80 0.42 5.12
N LEU A 224 -5.07 -0.16 6.29
CA LEU A 224 -6.35 -0.82 6.58
C LEU A 224 -7.51 0.17 6.49
N ALA A 225 -7.39 1.36 7.11
CA ALA A 225 -8.42 2.37 7.09
C ALA A 225 -8.69 2.89 5.67
N VAL A 226 -7.65 3.11 4.85
CA VAL A 226 -7.79 3.48 3.44
C VAL A 226 -8.53 2.40 2.65
N LEU A 227 -8.20 1.12 2.85
CA LEU A 227 -8.92 0.01 2.22
C LEU A 227 -10.41 -0.02 2.62
N VAL A 228 -10.70 0.11 3.92
CA VAL A 228 -12.07 0.12 4.45
C VAL A 228 -12.85 1.31 3.91
N SER A 229 -12.23 2.51 3.86
CA SER A 229 -12.88 3.71 3.32
C SER A 229 -13.24 3.55 1.84
N ALA A 230 -12.37 2.92 1.04
CA ALA A 230 -12.65 2.61 -0.36
C ALA A 230 -13.84 1.63 -0.50
N MET A 231 -13.91 0.61 0.34
CA MET A 231 -15.02 -0.33 0.36
C MET A 231 -16.36 0.33 0.76
N LEU A 232 -16.32 1.27 1.69
CA LEU A 232 -17.50 2.04 2.13
C LEU A 232 -17.93 3.05 1.05
N ALA A 233 -16.98 3.75 0.43
CA ALA A 233 -17.25 4.65 -0.68
C ALA A 233 -17.87 3.91 -1.86
N ALA A 234 -17.36 2.73 -2.23
CA ALA A 234 -17.94 1.88 -3.28
C ALA A 234 -19.40 1.51 -3.00
N ARG A 235 -19.80 1.43 -1.73
CA ARG A 235 -21.19 1.19 -1.28
C ARG A 235 -21.98 2.48 -1.07
N ARG A 236 -21.48 3.63 -1.53
CA ARG A 236 -22.11 4.96 -1.36
C ARG A 236 -22.34 5.38 0.09
N ARG A 237 -21.61 4.79 1.04
CA ARG A 237 -21.70 5.13 2.48
C ARG A 237 -20.77 6.29 2.82
N GLY A 238 -21.11 7.51 2.35
CA GLY A 238 -20.23 8.70 2.47
C GLY A 238 -19.88 9.07 3.91
N VAL A 239 -20.85 9.04 4.85
CA VAL A 239 -20.60 9.33 6.28
C VAL A 239 -19.60 8.32 6.85
N ALA A 240 -19.84 7.02 6.67
CA ALA A 240 -18.95 5.98 7.21
C ALA A 240 -17.54 6.05 6.59
N ALA A 241 -17.44 6.32 5.28
CA ALA A 241 -16.14 6.56 4.63
C ALA A 241 -15.43 7.78 5.24
N GLY A 242 -16.16 8.88 5.47
CA GLY A 242 -15.65 10.08 6.12
C GLY A 242 -15.18 9.83 7.56
N VAL A 243 -15.94 9.06 8.35
CA VAL A 243 -15.52 8.65 9.71
C VAL A 243 -14.18 7.92 9.67
N VAL A 244 -14.05 6.91 8.82
CA VAL A 244 -12.81 6.12 8.74
C VAL A 244 -11.64 6.96 8.27
N ILE A 245 -11.82 7.84 7.28
CA ILE A 245 -10.76 8.73 6.80
C ILE A 245 -10.39 9.76 7.87
N GLY A 246 -11.37 10.35 8.55
CA GLY A 246 -11.14 11.31 9.64
C GLY A 246 -10.33 10.68 10.77
N LEU A 247 -10.71 9.48 11.23
CA LEU A 247 -9.94 8.74 12.25
C LEU A 247 -8.53 8.38 11.76
N ALA A 248 -8.38 7.94 10.51
CA ALA A 248 -7.07 7.68 9.93
C ALA A 248 -6.20 8.93 9.87
N THR A 249 -6.78 10.10 9.56
CA THR A 249 -6.10 11.39 9.56
C THR A 249 -5.67 11.79 10.98
N LEU A 250 -6.47 11.45 12.01
CA LEU A 250 -6.10 11.62 13.43
C LEU A 250 -5.11 10.55 13.92
N ILE A 251 -4.80 9.53 13.13
CA ILE A 251 -3.63 8.65 13.34
C ILE A 251 -2.41 9.31 12.68
N LYS A 252 -2.51 9.62 11.38
CA LYS A 252 -1.40 10.17 10.59
C LYS A 252 -1.95 11.12 9.52
N LEU A 253 -1.55 12.38 9.59
CA LEU A 253 -2.14 13.46 8.80
C LEU A 253 -2.28 13.14 7.30
N PRO A 254 -1.26 12.61 6.57
CA PRO A 254 -1.39 12.36 5.13
C PRO A 254 -2.48 11.34 4.74
N ALA A 255 -3.09 10.64 5.68
CA ALA A 255 -4.22 9.74 5.39
C ALA A 255 -5.43 10.49 4.77
N PHE A 256 -5.53 11.83 4.95
CA PHE A 256 -6.55 12.66 4.29
C PHE A 256 -6.52 12.56 2.76
N LEU A 257 -5.38 12.19 2.15
CA LEU A 257 -5.27 12.01 0.70
C LEU A 257 -6.25 10.95 0.16
N ALA A 258 -6.67 10.00 1.00
CA ALA A 258 -7.74 9.06 0.62
C ALA A 258 -9.04 9.80 0.30
N LEU A 259 -9.33 10.91 0.97
CA LEU A 259 -10.51 11.74 0.72
C LEU A 259 -10.47 12.36 -0.69
N VAL A 260 -9.28 12.78 -1.17
CA VAL A 260 -9.11 13.29 -2.54
C VAL A 260 -9.58 12.24 -3.56
N GLY A 261 -9.19 10.97 -3.37
CA GLY A 261 -9.63 9.87 -4.22
C GLY A 261 -11.14 9.59 -4.16
N VAL A 262 -11.74 9.68 -2.95
CA VAL A 262 -13.20 9.54 -2.78
C VAL A 262 -13.94 10.66 -3.48
N VAL A 263 -13.47 11.91 -3.34
CA VAL A 263 -14.07 13.10 -3.98
C VAL A 263 -13.96 13.01 -5.50
N ALA A 264 -12.78 12.66 -6.04
CA ALA A 264 -12.58 12.51 -7.48
C ALA A 264 -13.51 11.44 -8.05
N TRP A 265 -13.60 10.28 -7.39
CA TRP A 265 -14.50 9.21 -7.83
C TRP A 265 -15.98 9.59 -7.72
N GLY A 266 -16.39 10.23 -6.61
CA GLY A 266 -17.74 10.75 -6.42
C GLY A 266 -18.13 11.75 -7.51
N TRP A 267 -17.19 12.60 -7.94
CA TRP A 267 -17.38 13.52 -9.07
C TRP A 267 -17.69 12.75 -10.36
N LYS A 268 -16.90 11.74 -10.67
CA LYS A 268 -17.13 10.87 -11.85
C LYS A 268 -18.49 10.19 -11.82
N GLN A 269 -18.96 9.82 -10.63
CA GLN A 269 -20.24 9.19 -10.41
C GLN A 269 -21.42 10.17 -10.35
N ARG A 270 -21.15 11.50 -10.40
CA ARG A 270 -22.12 12.58 -10.17
C ARG A 270 -22.84 12.45 -8.81
N ASP A 271 -22.15 11.89 -7.81
CA ASP A 271 -22.68 11.65 -6.47
C ASP A 271 -22.19 12.75 -5.50
N ARG A 272 -22.81 13.93 -5.58
CA ARG A 272 -22.49 15.06 -4.70
C ARG A 272 -22.79 14.75 -3.22
N ARG A 273 -23.77 13.86 -2.96
CA ARG A 273 -24.11 13.47 -1.58
C ARG A 273 -22.97 12.66 -0.94
N LEU A 274 -22.39 11.73 -1.68
CA LEU A 274 -21.22 10.98 -1.22
C LEU A 274 -20.06 11.93 -0.90
N GLN A 275 -19.74 12.85 -1.83
CA GLN A 275 -18.65 13.81 -1.67
C GLN A 275 -18.86 14.68 -0.41
N PHE A 276 -20.00 15.37 -0.34
CA PHE A 276 -20.31 16.26 0.78
C PHE A 276 -20.28 15.52 2.12
N ARG A 277 -20.95 14.35 2.22
CA ARG A 277 -20.98 13.57 3.45
C ARG A 277 -19.59 13.10 3.88
N ALA A 278 -18.77 12.62 2.94
CA ALA A 278 -17.41 12.19 3.26
C ALA A 278 -16.53 13.35 3.73
N VAL A 279 -16.56 14.47 3.01
CA VAL A 279 -15.77 15.68 3.34
C VAL A 279 -16.21 16.27 4.67
N ALA A 280 -17.51 16.52 4.84
CA ALA A 280 -18.05 17.14 6.05
C ALA A 280 -17.77 16.29 7.29
N THR A 281 -17.98 14.96 7.19
CA THR A 281 -17.75 14.05 8.32
C THR A 281 -16.25 13.94 8.64
N ALA A 282 -15.40 13.75 7.64
CA ALA A 282 -13.95 13.68 7.89
C ALA A 282 -13.41 14.99 8.46
N GLY A 283 -13.83 16.14 7.89
CA GLY A 283 -13.45 17.47 8.37
C GLY A 283 -13.90 17.73 9.81
N ALA A 284 -15.13 17.39 10.16
CA ALA A 284 -15.65 17.55 11.52
C ALA A 284 -14.86 16.68 12.52
N ILE A 285 -14.57 15.42 12.19
CA ILE A 285 -13.79 14.53 13.07
C ILE A 285 -12.37 15.07 13.26
N VAL A 286 -11.72 15.51 12.20
CA VAL A 286 -10.36 16.05 12.29
C VAL A 286 -10.35 17.35 13.11
N ALA A 287 -11.30 18.26 12.86
CA ALA A 287 -11.41 19.51 13.60
C ALA A 287 -11.64 19.25 15.10
N VAL A 288 -12.63 18.44 15.45
CA VAL A 288 -12.93 18.10 16.85
C VAL A 288 -11.76 17.36 17.51
N GLY A 289 -11.10 16.44 16.78
CA GLY A 289 -9.99 15.67 17.32
C GLY A 289 -8.75 16.48 17.63
N TYR A 290 -8.40 17.49 16.80
CA TYR A 290 -7.24 18.35 17.04
C TYR A 290 -7.51 19.55 17.94
N LEU A 291 -8.77 19.98 18.07
CA LEU A 291 -9.13 21.19 18.81
C LEU A 291 -8.54 21.27 20.23
N PRO A 292 -8.58 20.21 21.05
CA PRO A 292 -8.03 20.24 22.40
C PRO A 292 -6.49 20.36 22.46
N PHE A 293 -5.80 20.14 21.34
CA PHE A 293 -4.33 20.08 21.27
C PHE A 293 -3.71 21.28 20.54
N LEU A 294 -4.52 22.29 20.20
CA LEU A 294 -4.03 23.52 19.61
C LEU A 294 -3.53 24.50 20.68
N PRO A 295 -2.47 25.29 20.36
CA PRO A 295 -1.67 25.33 19.13
C PRO A 295 -0.51 24.32 19.08
N GLY A 296 -0.30 23.51 20.13
CA GLY A 296 0.86 22.59 20.26
C GLY A 296 1.02 21.65 19.06
N ALA A 297 -0.06 20.98 18.65
CA ALA A 297 -0.02 20.04 17.52
C ALA A 297 0.39 20.73 16.20
N PHE A 298 -0.04 21.97 15.96
CA PHE A 298 0.38 22.72 14.77
C PHE A 298 1.86 23.06 14.76
N ARG A 299 2.42 23.45 15.90
CA ARG A 299 3.86 23.75 16.02
C ARG A 299 4.71 22.52 15.69
N VAL A 300 4.33 21.35 16.22
CA VAL A 300 5.04 20.11 15.94
C VAL A 300 4.94 19.70 14.47
N LEU A 301 3.74 19.79 13.89
CA LEU A 301 3.52 19.46 12.48
C LEU A 301 4.28 20.39 11.54
N HIS A 302 4.36 21.69 11.85
CA HIS A 302 5.15 22.64 11.07
C HIS A 302 6.65 22.29 11.11
N GLY A 303 7.19 21.92 12.27
CA GLY A 303 8.60 21.51 12.42
C GLY A 303 8.93 20.12 11.83
N ALA A 304 7.94 19.27 11.63
CA ALA A 304 8.16 17.92 11.11
C ALA A 304 8.56 17.86 9.63
N ASN A 305 8.18 18.87 8.84
CA ASN A 305 8.39 18.93 7.39
C ASN A 305 9.79 19.45 7.00
N GLN A 306 10.83 19.12 7.76
CA GLN A 306 12.16 19.70 7.56
C GLN A 306 13.25 18.62 7.47
N THR A 307 12.85 17.39 7.19
CA THR A 307 13.76 16.24 7.10
C THR A 307 13.59 15.58 5.74
N VAL A 308 14.67 15.47 4.99
CA VAL A 308 14.71 14.77 3.71
C VAL A 308 15.20 13.34 3.91
N THR A 309 14.52 12.38 3.30
CA THR A 309 14.92 10.97 3.39
C THR A 309 15.72 10.52 2.15
N PRO A 310 16.68 9.60 2.30
CA PRO A 310 17.53 9.15 1.19
C PRO A 310 16.75 8.58 -0.02
N GLY A 311 15.57 8.00 0.18
CA GLY A 311 14.74 7.48 -0.90
C GLY A 311 13.79 8.51 -1.54
N SER A 312 13.92 9.78 -1.18
CA SER A 312 13.09 10.87 -1.69
C SER A 312 13.63 11.44 -3.00
N LEU A 313 12.72 11.91 -3.86
CA LEU A 313 13.06 12.70 -5.05
C LEU A 313 13.88 13.96 -4.71
N TRP A 314 13.70 14.48 -3.50
CA TRP A 314 14.29 15.72 -3.01
C TRP A 314 15.68 15.54 -2.38
N ASN A 315 16.18 14.31 -2.28
CA ASN A 315 17.47 14.04 -1.67
C ASN A 315 18.60 14.77 -2.41
N VAL A 316 18.66 14.67 -3.73
CA VAL A 316 19.68 15.34 -4.55
C VAL A 316 19.62 16.87 -4.44
N PRO A 317 18.45 17.53 -4.64
CA PRO A 317 18.34 18.97 -4.41
C PRO A 317 18.75 19.40 -3.00
N ALA A 318 18.41 18.61 -1.98
CA ALA A 318 18.77 18.92 -0.60
C ALA A 318 20.30 18.83 -0.37
N GLU A 319 20.96 17.80 -0.90
CA GLU A 319 22.42 17.66 -0.84
C GLU A 319 23.13 18.84 -1.54
N TRP A 320 22.57 19.35 -2.63
CA TRP A 320 23.09 20.53 -3.31
C TRP A 320 22.92 21.83 -2.50
N LEU A 321 21.84 21.95 -1.74
CA LEU A 321 21.54 23.16 -0.96
C LEU A 321 22.27 23.24 0.37
N VAL A 322 22.50 22.10 1.04
CA VAL A 322 23.06 22.05 2.40
C VAL A 322 24.23 21.08 2.56
N GLY A 323 24.76 20.55 1.45
CA GLY A 323 25.84 19.56 1.45
C GLY A 323 25.38 18.20 1.97
N ASN A 324 26.33 17.35 2.34
CA ASN A 324 26.09 15.99 2.84
C ASN A 324 25.29 15.94 4.17
N ASP A 325 24.93 17.08 4.73
CA ASP A 325 24.11 17.19 5.93
C ASP A 325 22.59 17.15 5.64
N ALA A 326 22.17 17.08 4.36
CA ALA A 326 20.76 17.04 3.95
C ALA A 326 19.95 15.91 4.61
N GLY A 327 20.56 14.76 4.85
CA GLY A 327 19.97 13.63 5.56
C GLY A 327 20.18 13.66 7.08
N ARG A 328 20.90 14.64 7.61
CA ARG A 328 21.15 14.80 9.05
C ARG A 328 20.06 15.69 9.66
N ASN A 329 19.77 15.43 10.93
CA ASN A 329 18.83 16.27 11.68
C ASN A 329 19.45 17.65 11.93
N LEU A 330 19.11 18.62 11.10
CA LEU A 330 19.54 20.02 11.23
C LEU A 330 18.80 20.78 12.32
N PHE A 331 18.04 20.06 13.19
CA PHE A 331 17.36 20.68 14.32
C PHE A 331 18.36 21.19 15.37
N PRO A 332 18.23 22.41 15.91
CA PRO A 332 17.06 23.29 15.85
C PRO A 332 17.03 24.26 14.65
N TYR A 333 18.12 24.40 13.89
CA TYR A 333 18.17 25.34 12.77
C TYR A 333 18.00 24.61 11.43
N VAL A 334 16.94 24.93 10.71
CA VAL A 334 16.68 24.45 9.36
C VAL A 334 16.83 25.61 8.39
N PRO A 335 17.72 25.49 7.38
CA PRO A 335 17.87 26.52 6.37
C PRO A 335 16.55 26.86 5.68
N PRO A 336 16.24 28.15 5.41
CA PRO A 336 15.02 28.56 4.71
C PRO A 336 14.80 27.85 3.37
N ALA A 337 15.87 27.49 2.67
CA ALA A 337 15.82 26.74 1.42
C ALA A 337 15.17 25.35 1.60
N LEU A 338 15.48 24.63 2.67
CA LEU A 338 14.84 23.34 2.97
C LEU A 338 13.36 23.50 3.32
N THR A 339 13.01 24.55 4.04
CA THR A 339 11.59 24.86 4.34
C THR A 339 10.81 25.14 3.05
N THR A 340 11.37 25.90 2.12
CA THR A 340 10.76 26.16 0.81
C THR A 340 10.61 24.85 0.02
N MET A 341 11.63 24.01 0.03
CA MET A 341 11.59 22.71 -0.62
C MET A 341 10.50 21.79 -0.04
N SER A 342 10.30 21.83 1.28
CA SER A 342 9.21 21.10 1.95
C SER A 342 7.84 21.51 1.40
N TYR A 343 7.57 22.81 1.28
CA TYR A 343 6.31 23.30 0.72
C TYR A 343 6.15 22.89 -0.76
N LEU A 344 7.22 22.95 -1.56
CA LEU A 344 7.19 22.49 -2.95
C LEU A 344 6.91 20.99 -3.05
N SER A 345 7.50 20.19 -2.18
CA SER A 345 7.27 18.73 -2.14
C SER A 345 5.83 18.39 -1.81
N LEU A 346 5.24 19.06 -0.83
CA LEU A 346 3.82 18.89 -0.46
C LEU A 346 2.88 19.40 -1.56
N ALA A 347 3.21 20.53 -2.21
CA ALA A 347 2.45 21.03 -3.34
C ALA A 347 2.47 20.03 -4.51
N LEU A 348 3.64 19.47 -4.85
CA LEU A 348 3.77 18.43 -5.87
C LEU A 348 2.96 17.19 -5.51
N ALA A 349 3.02 16.73 -4.26
CA ALA A 349 2.22 15.61 -3.77
C ALA A 349 0.72 15.88 -3.94
N GLY A 350 0.26 17.09 -3.61
CA GLY A 350 -1.13 17.53 -3.78
C GLY A 350 -1.56 17.55 -5.25
N VAL A 351 -0.74 18.14 -6.13
CA VAL A 351 -1.01 18.21 -7.58
C VAL A 351 -1.09 16.79 -8.17
N LEU A 352 -0.15 15.92 -7.83
CA LEU A 352 -0.18 14.53 -8.28
C LEU A 352 -1.38 13.77 -7.70
N ALA A 353 -1.73 13.99 -6.43
CA ALA A 353 -2.87 13.33 -5.80
C ALA A 353 -4.18 13.68 -6.53
N VAL A 354 -4.41 14.97 -6.79
CA VAL A 354 -5.60 15.42 -7.52
C VAL A 354 -5.57 14.96 -8.97
N GLY A 355 -4.47 15.21 -9.68
CA GLY A 355 -4.35 14.92 -11.11
C GLY A 355 -4.46 13.43 -11.41
N LEU A 356 -3.79 12.58 -10.65
CA LEU A 356 -3.80 11.14 -10.87
C LEU A 356 -5.07 10.47 -10.33
N ALA A 357 -5.63 10.92 -9.20
CA ALA A 357 -6.95 10.48 -8.77
C ALA A 357 -8.00 10.75 -9.84
N TRP A 358 -7.96 11.94 -10.44
CA TRP A 358 -8.85 12.32 -11.54
C TRP A 358 -8.65 11.45 -12.77
N ARG A 359 -7.42 11.13 -13.12
CA ARG A 359 -7.10 10.33 -14.31
C ARG A 359 -7.38 8.85 -14.13
N THR A 360 -7.14 8.30 -12.94
CA THR A 360 -7.26 6.86 -12.65
C THR A 360 -8.65 6.45 -12.15
N MET A 361 -9.56 7.42 -11.94
CA MET A 361 -10.91 7.11 -11.46
C MET A 361 -11.68 6.22 -12.45
N GLY A 362 -11.92 4.96 -12.04
CA GLY A 362 -12.74 4.01 -12.75
C GLY A 362 -14.24 4.26 -12.59
N ARG A 363 -15.08 3.71 -13.50
CA ARG A 363 -16.54 3.84 -13.38
C ARG A 363 -17.11 3.00 -12.23
N ARG A 364 -16.53 1.83 -11.93
CA ARG A 364 -17.13 0.85 -11.01
C ARG A 364 -16.62 0.95 -9.57
N ARG A 365 -15.35 1.32 -9.35
CA ARG A 365 -14.70 1.29 -8.01
C ARG A 365 -13.81 2.50 -7.80
N PRO A 366 -13.72 3.01 -6.55
CA PRO A 366 -12.85 4.13 -6.19
C PRO A 366 -11.37 3.74 -6.01
N ASP A 367 -11.06 2.44 -5.99
CA ASP A 367 -9.78 1.88 -5.55
C ASP A 367 -8.56 2.53 -6.23
N GLN A 368 -8.61 2.69 -7.56
CA GLN A 368 -7.49 3.27 -8.31
C GLN A 368 -7.31 4.77 -8.00
N ALA A 369 -8.40 5.51 -7.86
CA ALA A 369 -8.33 6.94 -7.53
C ALA A 369 -7.79 7.16 -6.12
N ILE A 370 -8.26 6.37 -5.15
CA ILE A 370 -7.80 6.43 -3.76
C ILE A 370 -6.34 5.99 -3.66
N GLY A 371 -5.98 4.87 -4.31
CA GLY A 371 -4.60 4.38 -4.32
C GLY A 371 -3.62 5.34 -5.00
N ALA A 372 -4.03 5.99 -6.09
CA ALA A 372 -3.22 7.01 -6.77
C ALA A 372 -3.03 8.25 -5.88
N ALA A 373 -4.09 8.73 -5.23
CA ALA A 373 -4.03 9.88 -4.35
C ALA A 373 -3.09 9.63 -3.15
N THR A 374 -3.22 8.46 -2.49
CA THR A 374 -2.37 8.15 -1.34
C THR A 374 -0.92 7.84 -1.72
N ALA A 375 -0.69 7.18 -2.88
CA ALA A 375 0.65 6.92 -3.39
C ALA A 375 1.39 8.19 -3.84
N SER A 376 0.68 9.26 -4.20
CA SER A 376 1.31 10.52 -4.63
C SER A 376 2.24 11.10 -3.57
N TYR A 377 1.90 10.92 -2.29
CA TYR A 377 2.77 11.34 -1.18
C TYR A 377 4.11 10.58 -1.21
N THR A 378 4.08 9.27 -1.41
CA THR A 378 5.30 8.45 -1.39
C THR A 378 6.25 8.71 -2.55
N VAL A 379 5.74 9.30 -3.64
CA VAL A 379 6.52 9.65 -4.83
C VAL A 379 7.06 11.07 -4.74
N ALA A 380 6.30 11.99 -4.17
CA ALA A 380 6.56 13.43 -4.25
C ALA A 380 7.04 14.08 -2.96
N ALA A 381 6.75 13.51 -1.77
CA ALA A 381 7.15 14.12 -0.51
C ALA A 381 8.66 13.99 -0.26
N GLU A 382 9.23 15.00 0.39
CA GLU A 382 10.63 14.98 0.81
C GLU A 382 10.91 13.94 1.90
N TYR A 383 9.95 13.78 2.81
CA TYR A 383 10.00 12.77 3.85
C TYR A 383 9.15 11.58 3.44
N THR A 384 9.77 10.63 2.77
CA THR A 384 9.13 9.39 2.32
C THR A 384 9.85 8.17 2.87
N LEU A 385 9.08 7.24 3.43
CA LEU A 385 9.57 6.03 4.08
C LEU A 385 8.89 4.80 3.47
N PRO A 386 9.54 3.62 3.49
CA PRO A 386 9.00 2.42 2.85
C PRO A 386 7.56 2.11 3.27
N TRP A 387 7.27 2.23 4.55
CA TRP A 387 5.98 1.88 5.12
C TRP A 387 4.84 2.81 4.74
N TYR A 388 5.11 3.99 4.18
CA TYR A 388 4.06 4.88 3.65
C TYR A 388 3.36 4.28 2.43
N THR A 389 4.02 3.42 1.67
CA THR A 389 3.40 2.72 0.53
C THR A 389 2.27 1.77 0.97
N ALA A 390 2.23 1.38 2.25
CA ALA A 390 1.15 0.60 2.83
C ALA A 390 -0.21 1.32 2.78
N TRP A 391 -0.24 2.64 2.63
CA TRP A 391 -1.50 3.38 2.49
C TRP A 391 -2.20 3.09 1.16
N ALA A 392 -1.43 2.78 0.11
CA ALA A 392 -1.95 2.51 -1.22
C ALA A 392 -2.03 1.01 -1.56
N LEU A 393 -1.08 0.19 -1.11
CA LEU A 393 -0.96 -1.20 -1.56
C LEU A 393 -2.20 -2.07 -1.29
N PRO A 394 -2.83 -2.06 -0.09
CA PRO A 394 -4.01 -2.89 0.16
C PRO A 394 -5.23 -2.48 -0.69
N VAL A 395 -5.41 -1.19 -0.96
CA VAL A 395 -6.53 -0.71 -1.77
C VAL A 395 -6.30 -1.01 -3.25
N LEU A 396 -5.06 -1.00 -3.74
CA LEU A 396 -4.68 -1.33 -5.11
C LEU A 396 -4.59 -2.84 -5.38
N ALA A 397 -4.53 -3.68 -4.33
CA ALA A 397 -4.51 -5.13 -4.49
C ALA A 397 -5.80 -5.63 -5.14
N ASP A 398 -5.73 -6.29 -6.28
CA ASP A 398 -6.87 -6.82 -7.03
C ASP A 398 -6.54 -8.21 -7.62
N ARG A 399 -7.54 -8.87 -8.22
CA ARG A 399 -7.35 -10.17 -8.92
C ARG A 399 -6.23 -10.11 -9.96
N ARG A 400 -6.10 -8.97 -10.63
CA ARG A 400 -4.97 -8.62 -11.51
C ARG A 400 -4.59 -7.18 -11.20
N PRO A 401 -3.48 -6.95 -10.49
CA PRO A 401 -3.04 -5.60 -10.17
C PRO A 401 -2.84 -4.75 -11.42
N SER A 402 -3.24 -3.49 -11.31
CA SER A 402 -3.03 -2.52 -12.37
C SER A 402 -1.54 -2.19 -12.53
N PRO A 403 -1.11 -1.59 -13.65
CA PRO A 403 0.25 -1.07 -13.77
C PRO A 403 0.62 -0.10 -12.64
N LEU A 404 -0.31 0.73 -12.18
CA LEU A 404 -0.12 1.61 -11.02
C LEU A 404 0.20 0.81 -9.75
N ALA A 405 -0.54 -0.27 -9.49
CA ALA A 405 -0.29 -1.13 -8.34
C ALA A 405 1.13 -1.74 -8.38
N TRP A 406 1.60 -2.14 -9.56
CA TRP A 406 2.96 -2.64 -9.75
C TRP A 406 4.02 -1.56 -9.54
N VAL A 407 3.80 -0.33 -9.99
CA VAL A 407 4.72 0.80 -9.76
C VAL A 407 4.86 1.04 -8.26
N VAL A 408 3.76 1.18 -7.53
CA VAL A 408 3.77 1.40 -6.07
C VAL A 408 4.40 0.21 -5.34
N TRP A 409 4.13 -1.01 -5.77
CA TRP A 409 4.67 -2.24 -5.20
C TRP A 409 6.19 -2.33 -5.38
N THR A 410 6.70 -2.02 -6.56
CA THR A 410 8.14 -1.97 -6.85
C THR A 410 8.82 -0.84 -6.09
N GLN A 411 8.21 0.36 -6.07
CA GLN A 411 8.70 1.49 -5.28
C GLN A 411 8.84 1.13 -3.80
N SER A 412 7.85 0.43 -3.24
CA SER A 412 7.89 -0.04 -1.86
C SER A 412 9.14 -0.88 -1.56
N ALA A 413 9.49 -1.80 -2.46
CA ALA A 413 10.66 -2.64 -2.32
C ALA A 413 11.97 -1.85 -2.45
N LEU A 414 12.04 -0.91 -3.40
CA LEU A 414 13.21 -0.05 -3.59
C LEU A 414 13.44 0.88 -2.39
N LEU A 415 12.37 1.48 -1.85
CA LEU A 415 12.44 2.28 -0.63
C LEU A 415 12.89 1.45 0.57
N LEU A 416 12.40 0.21 0.70
CA LEU A 416 12.81 -0.69 1.78
C LEU A 416 14.27 -1.11 1.63
N ALA A 417 14.72 -1.36 0.41
CA ALA A 417 16.11 -1.65 0.10
C ALA A 417 17.02 -0.45 0.43
N ALA A 418 16.64 0.76 0.04
CA ALA A 418 17.35 1.98 0.38
C ALA A 418 17.42 2.23 1.89
N TRP A 419 16.30 2.00 2.60
CA TRP A 419 16.24 2.15 4.06
C TRP A 419 17.15 1.19 4.82
N LYS A 420 17.44 0.02 4.25
CA LYS A 420 18.32 -0.98 4.86
C LYS A 420 19.81 -0.73 4.61
N LEU A 421 20.15 0.16 3.68
CA LEU A 421 21.53 0.56 3.48
C LEU A 421 21.94 1.59 4.56
N PRO A 422 22.98 1.35 5.36
CA PRO A 422 23.46 2.35 6.32
C PRO A 422 24.21 3.48 5.58
N LEU A 423 24.58 4.51 6.33
CA LEU A 423 25.51 5.55 5.86
C LEU A 423 26.85 4.93 5.42
N PRO A 424 27.57 5.55 4.45
CA PRO A 424 28.67 4.92 3.75
C PRO A 424 29.78 4.42 4.69
N ALA A 425 30.14 3.14 4.46
CA ALA A 425 31.46 2.67 4.85
C ALA A 425 32.42 3.03 3.72
N GLU A 426 33.48 3.74 4.03
CA GLU A 426 34.49 4.14 3.06
C GLU A 426 35.01 2.92 2.27
N GLY A 427 35.02 2.99 0.94
CA GLY A 427 35.75 2.07 0.07
C GLY A 427 34.97 0.95 -0.61
N ALA A 428 33.66 0.78 -0.39
CA ALA A 428 32.90 -0.32 -1.01
C ALA A 428 32.23 0.09 -2.34
N VAL A 429 32.81 -0.26 -3.48
CA VAL A 429 32.30 0.03 -4.83
C VAL A 429 30.85 -0.44 -5.00
N LEU A 430 30.53 -1.67 -4.58
CA LEU A 430 29.17 -2.22 -4.65
C LEU A 430 28.18 -1.41 -3.80
N TYR A 431 28.59 -0.98 -2.61
CA TYR A 431 27.76 -0.14 -1.74
C TYR A 431 27.43 1.19 -2.42
N ASN A 432 28.44 1.89 -2.95
CA ASN A 432 28.27 3.19 -3.62
C ASN A 432 27.39 3.06 -4.87
N ALA A 433 27.54 1.99 -5.64
CA ALA A 433 26.68 1.71 -6.80
C ALA A 433 25.20 1.47 -6.37
N MET A 434 24.99 0.70 -5.31
CA MET A 434 23.65 0.46 -4.77
C MET A 434 23.02 1.74 -4.19
N MET A 435 23.79 2.56 -3.48
CA MET A 435 23.35 3.87 -3.01
C MET A 435 22.95 4.76 -4.18
N GLY A 436 23.82 4.89 -5.19
CA GLY A 436 23.52 5.68 -6.39
C GLY A 436 22.22 5.23 -7.08
N LEU A 437 22.03 3.92 -7.24
CA LEU A 437 20.82 3.38 -7.85
C LEU A 437 19.57 3.64 -7.01
N LEU A 438 19.63 3.35 -5.71
CA LEU A 438 18.44 3.35 -4.86
C LEU A 438 18.03 4.75 -4.36
N THR A 439 19.02 5.64 -4.15
CA THR A 439 18.74 6.97 -3.59
C THR A 439 18.63 8.08 -4.64
N TYR A 440 19.23 7.90 -5.83
CA TYR A 440 19.17 8.91 -6.89
C TYR A 440 18.30 8.48 -8.07
N LEU A 441 18.53 7.29 -8.63
CA LEU A 441 17.81 6.88 -9.85
C LEU A 441 16.42 6.34 -9.57
N ALA A 442 16.23 5.54 -8.50
CA ALA A 442 14.96 4.91 -8.21
C ALA A 442 13.83 5.90 -7.92
N PRO A 443 14.02 7.01 -7.16
CA PRO A 443 12.97 8.00 -6.95
C PRO A 443 12.52 8.69 -8.24
N ILE A 444 13.47 9.03 -9.12
CA ILE A 444 13.17 9.64 -10.44
C ILE A 444 12.40 8.64 -11.31
N ALA A 445 12.87 7.40 -11.38
CA ALA A 445 12.20 6.35 -12.14
C ALA A 445 10.79 6.07 -11.61
N ALA A 446 10.59 6.10 -10.29
CA ALA A 446 9.28 5.95 -9.66
C ALA A 446 8.35 7.09 -10.05
N LEU A 447 8.79 8.35 -10.00
CA LEU A 447 8.00 9.51 -10.43
C LEU A 447 7.60 9.41 -11.90
N VAL A 448 8.55 9.10 -12.78
CA VAL A 448 8.30 8.95 -14.23
C VAL A 448 7.32 7.81 -14.47
N ALA A 449 7.56 6.63 -13.91
CA ALA A 449 6.67 5.47 -14.07
C ALA A 449 5.26 5.76 -13.53
N PHE A 450 5.15 6.39 -12.37
CA PHE A 450 3.89 6.76 -11.74
C PHE A 450 3.09 7.74 -12.60
N THR A 451 3.76 8.75 -13.14
CA THR A 451 3.16 9.74 -14.03
C THR A 451 2.74 9.13 -15.38
N VAL A 452 3.64 8.36 -16.01
CA VAL A 452 3.38 7.69 -17.29
C VAL A 452 2.20 6.73 -17.17
N VAL A 453 2.17 5.88 -16.15
CA VAL A 453 1.06 4.94 -15.92
C VAL A 453 -0.24 5.67 -15.60
N GLY A 454 -0.20 6.74 -14.83
CA GLY A 454 -1.36 7.58 -14.54
C GLY A 454 -1.91 8.26 -15.80
N VAL A 455 -1.04 8.69 -16.71
CA VAL A 455 -1.43 9.35 -17.98
C VAL A 455 -1.86 8.35 -19.03
N LEU A 456 -1.08 7.31 -19.31
CA LEU A 456 -1.30 6.35 -20.41
C LEU A 456 -2.32 5.26 -20.08
N GLY A 457 -2.47 4.90 -18.79
CA GLY A 457 -3.44 3.89 -18.34
C GLY A 457 -4.88 4.22 -18.70
N THR A 458 -5.17 5.51 -18.94
CA THR A 458 -6.49 6.00 -19.35
C THR A 458 -6.75 5.90 -20.86
N GLY A 459 -5.69 5.86 -21.68
CA GLY A 459 -5.79 5.78 -23.15
C GLY A 459 -6.35 4.44 -23.62
N ARG A 460 -5.88 3.34 -23.03
CA ARG A 460 -6.36 1.98 -23.38
C ARG A 460 -7.80 1.73 -22.96
N ALA A 461 -8.25 2.31 -21.85
CA ALA A 461 -9.65 2.23 -21.44
C ALA A 461 -10.59 3.05 -22.35
N ARG A 462 -10.11 4.12 -22.98
CA ARG A 462 -10.88 4.89 -23.97
C ARG A 462 -10.95 4.19 -25.33
N ALA A 463 -9.86 3.61 -25.80
CA ALA A 463 -9.82 2.90 -27.09
C ALA A 463 -10.71 1.65 -27.12
N SER A 464 -10.86 0.94 -25.99
CA SER A 464 -11.76 -0.21 -25.87
C SER A 464 -13.26 0.17 -25.76
N LEU A 465 -13.58 1.44 -25.64
CA LEU A 465 -14.94 1.96 -25.51
C LEU A 465 -15.40 2.75 -26.76
N ASP A 466 -14.56 2.86 -27.80
CA ASP A 466 -14.95 3.49 -29.05
C ASP A 466 -15.81 2.51 -29.87
N PRO A 467 -17.11 2.78 -30.09
CA PRO A 467 -18.00 1.89 -30.84
C PRO A 467 -17.53 1.64 -32.28
N LYS A 468 -16.66 2.49 -32.81
CA LYS A 468 -16.13 2.37 -34.19
C LYS A 468 -15.14 1.22 -34.37
N HIS A 469 -14.51 0.72 -33.30
CA HIS A 469 -13.62 -0.46 -33.41
C HIS A 469 -14.35 -1.80 -33.28
N ASN A 470 -15.61 -1.82 -32.86
CA ASN A 470 -16.40 -3.07 -32.69
C ASN A 470 -17.23 -3.42 -33.94
N THR A 471 -17.27 -2.58 -34.99
CA THR A 471 -18.02 -2.85 -36.22
C THR A 471 -17.24 -3.70 -37.22
N GLY A 472 -15.92 -3.86 -37.03
CA GLY A 472 -15.09 -4.70 -37.90
C GLY A 472 -15.17 -6.21 -37.62
N ALA A 473 -15.45 -6.58 -36.36
CA ALA A 473 -15.47 -8.00 -35.94
C ALA A 473 -16.84 -8.70 -36.13
N ARG A 474 -17.90 -7.94 -36.42
CA ARG A 474 -19.22 -8.54 -36.65
C ARG A 474 -19.54 -8.79 -38.12
N ARG A 475 -18.72 -8.34 -39.07
CA ARG A 475 -18.97 -8.57 -40.52
C ARG A 475 -18.35 -9.84 -41.09
N SER A 476 -17.55 -10.59 -40.35
CA SER A 476 -16.98 -11.86 -40.84
C SER A 476 -17.70 -13.13 -40.33
N ALA A 477 -18.80 -13.00 -39.57
CA ALA A 477 -19.55 -14.15 -39.04
C ALA A 477 -20.94 -14.35 -39.64
N SER A 478 -21.28 -13.60 -40.74
CA SER A 478 -22.57 -13.75 -41.43
C SER A 478 -22.40 -14.19 -42.89
N GLY A 479 -21.72 -15.31 -43.07
CA GLY A 479 -21.62 -15.96 -44.36
C GLY A 479 -21.71 -17.48 -44.16
N HIS A 480 -22.87 -18.01 -44.53
CA HIS A 480 -23.31 -19.40 -44.64
C HIS A 480 -24.30 -19.87 -43.56
N VAL A 481 -25.59 -19.60 -43.84
CA VAL A 481 -26.67 -20.51 -43.41
C VAL A 481 -27.49 -20.81 -44.68
N GLY A 482 -27.34 -22.06 -45.12
CA GLY A 482 -28.12 -22.64 -46.22
C GLY A 482 -29.56 -22.89 -45.76
N LEU A 483 -30.45 -22.67 -46.71
CA LEU A 483 -31.86 -23.01 -46.69
C LEU A 483 -32.07 -24.51 -46.40
N VAL A 484 -32.88 -24.83 -45.44
CA VAL A 484 -33.61 -26.12 -45.34
C VAL A 484 -35.08 -25.83 -45.07
N GLU A 485 -35.90 -26.37 -45.96
CA GLU A 485 -37.35 -26.26 -46.07
C GLU A 485 -38.08 -26.83 -44.86
N ASP A 486 -39.20 -26.19 -44.53
CA ASP A 486 -40.27 -26.67 -43.66
C ASP A 486 -41.18 -27.73 -44.37
N PRO A 487 -41.79 -28.67 -43.64
CA PRO A 487 -43.09 -29.22 -43.99
C PRO A 487 -44.15 -28.98 -42.94
N PRO A 488 -45.44 -28.96 -43.31
CA PRO A 488 -46.49 -28.32 -42.57
C PRO A 488 -47.35 -29.27 -41.71
N GLY A 489 -48.04 -28.71 -40.73
CA GLY A 489 -49.34 -29.23 -40.36
C GLY A 489 -49.65 -29.48 -38.88
N ARG A 490 -50.76 -28.85 -38.51
CA ARG A 490 -51.74 -29.19 -37.42
C ARG A 490 -51.32 -28.87 -35.99
N GLY A 491 -52.13 -28.24 -35.17
CA GLY A 491 -53.58 -28.03 -35.11
C GLY A 491 -53.87 -27.31 -33.78
N ARG A 492 -54.86 -26.46 -33.82
CA ARG A 492 -55.50 -25.77 -32.68
C ARG A 492 -55.98 -26.76 -31.60
N LEU A 493 -55.95 -26.29 -30.37
CA LEU A 493 -57.11 -26.40 -29.47
C LEU A 493 -57.01 -25.44 -28.32
N GLU A 494 -58.07 -24.69 -28.17
CA GLU A 494 -58.48 -23.76 -27.11
C GLU A 494 -58.77 -24.50 -25.82
N SER A 495 -58.66 -23.83 -24.67
CA SER A 495 -59.76 -23.46 -23.75
C SER A 495 -59.25 -23.16 -22.36
N HIS A 496 -59.50 -21.96 -21.88
CA HIS A 496 -60.52 -21.53 -20.94
C HIS A 496 -60.32 -21.81 -19.45
N ARG A 497 -60.50 -20.69 -18.72
CA ARG A 497 -61.09 -20.54 -17.36
C ARG A 497 -60.08 -20.73 -16.20
N ALA A 498 -60.17 -19.94 -15.16
CA ALA A 498 -60.93 -18.84 -14.59
C ALA A 498 -60.45 -18.70 -13.17
N GLU A 499 -60.18 -17.48 -12.73
CA GLU A 499 -60.81 -16.81 -11.58
C GLU A 499 -60.89 -17.56 -10.25
N GLU A 500 -60.56 -16.88 -9.28
CA GLU A 500 -61.10 -16.55 -7.94
C GLU A 500 -60.04 -16.75 -6.86
N GLU A 501 -59.75 -15.75 -6.11
CA GLU A 501 -60.40 -14.92 -5.12
C GLU A 501 -59.90 -15.21 -3.69
N THR A 502 -59.59 -14.10 -3.03
CA THR A 502 -59.79 -13.77 -1.62
C THR A 502 -58.82 -14.38 -0.59
N ALA A 503 -58.15 -13.53 0.07
CA ALA A 503 -58.45 -12.63 1.18
C ALA A 503 -58.17 -13.22 2.57
N SER A 504 -57.65 -12.34 3.41
CA SER A 504 -57.70 -12.28 4.87
C SER A 504 -56.62 -13.06 5.61
N SER A 505 -55.89 -12.48 6.43
CA SER A 505 -55.95 -11.57 7.56
C SER A 505 -55.12 -12.13 8.72
N ASN A 506 -54.37 -11.22 9.35
CA ASN A 506 -54.04 -11.21 10.79
C ASN A 506 -53.14 -12.31 11.40
N SER A 507 -52.02 -11.97 11.77
CA SER A 507 -51.62 -11.63 13.15
C SER A 507 -50.16 -11.11 13.19
#